data_5cf9bdeac9fb856412e31a7de1c33b2b
#
_entry.id   5cf9bdeac9fb856412e31a7de1c33b2b
#
_cell.length_a   1.000
_cell.length_b   1.000
_cell.length_c   1.000
_cell.angle_alpha   90.00
_cell.angle_beta   90.00
_cell.angle_gamma   90.00
#
_symmetry.space_group_name_H-M   'P 1'
#
loop_
_entity.id
_entity.type
_entity.pdbx_description
1 polymer ?
#
loop_
_entity_poly.entity_id
_entity_poly.type
_entity_poly.pdbx_seq_one_letter_code
_entity_poly.pdbx_strand_id
1 'polypeptide(L)'
;MQTFCLRSKPLKVGRRMDINTLLQYVAIFIAIIIVMPAHEFAHAFAAVKSGDDTPKMSGRYTLNPFAHFDVVGILMLMFAHFGWAKPVPINPYNFRDIKKGYFWTSVAGVLTNIAMAFLVYPLLVLYTHFLGGFAFSAEQSFFVPIARLGYWALYFIFTLNINLFVFNLIPVYPLDGFRVLEVFNKKRGKVFQFLRDKGYIVLLVLIVISALNDSFGEVFTLLKYIDVFGWFMGIVTTGVSFPIVKFWLFILGLFGI
;
A
#
# COMPACT_ATOMS: atom_id res chain seq x y z
N MET A 1 5.88 -17.76 -14.16
CA MET A 1 6.19 -16.66 -13.25
C MET A 1 5.22 -15.53 -13.57
N GLN A 2 4.01 -15.54 -12.95
CA GLN A 2 2.96 -14.57 -13.28
C GLN A 2 3.25 -13.26 -12.55
N THR A 3 3.27 -12.19 -13.28
CA THR A 3 3.47 -10.81 -12.85
C THR A 3 2.43 -10.46 -11.78
N PHE A 4 2.89 -10.17 -10.58
CA PHE A 4 2.07 -9.75 -9.45
C PHE A 4 1.64 -8.28 -9.62
N CYS A 5 0.72 -8.05 -10.52
CA CYS A 5 -0.12 -6.86 -10.52
C CYS A 5 -1.43 -7.25 -9.84
N LEU A 6 -2.07 -6.36 -9.06
CA LEU A 6 -3.43 -6.55 -8.55
C LEU A 6 -4.44 -6.56 -9.72
N ARG A 7 -4.30 -7.53 -10.60
CA ARG A 7 -5.19 -7.72 -11.75
C ARG A 7 -6.39 -8.54 -11.32
N SER A 8 -7.32 -7.92 -10.61
CA SER A 8 -8.70 -8.38 -10.63
C SER A 8 -9.22 -8.16 -12.05
N LYS A 9 -9.69 -9.21 -12.71
CA LYS A 9 -10.34 -9.07 -14.03
C LYS A 9 -11.46 -8.03 -13.91
N PRO A 10 -11.56 -7.07 -14.86
CA PRO A 10 -12.62 -6.07 -14.81
C PRO A 10 -13.98 -6.75 -14.72
N LEU A 11 -14.84 -6.22 -13.86
CA LEU A 11 -16.22 -6.67 -13.71
C LEU A 11 -16.91 -6.55 -15.07
N LYS A 12 -17.21 -7.67 -15.71
CA LYS A 12 -18.10 -7.67 -16.87
C LYS A 12 -19.45 -7.20 -16.38
N VAL A 13 -19.87 -6.02 -16.82
CA VAL A 13 -21.21 -5.45 -16.56
C VAL A 13 -22.26 -6.52 -16.90
N GLY A 14 -23.05 -6.94 -15.89
CA GLY A 14 -24.12 -7.94 -16.05
C GLY A 14 -23.87 -9.33 -15.45
N ARG A 15 -22.69 -9.66 -14.85
CA ARG A 15 -22.52 -10.89 -14.08
C ARG A 15 -22.96 -10.69 -12.62
N ARG A 16 -23.72 -11.65 -12.09
CA ARG A 16 -23.92 -11.76 -10.63
C ARG A 16 -22.53 -11.81 -9.96
N MET A 17 -22.34 -11.02 -8.92
CA MET A 17 -21.09 -10.99 -8.16
C MET A 17 -20.80 -12.40 -7.62
N ASP A 18 -19.71 -13.02 -8.08
CA ASP A 18 -19.28 -14.33 -7.60
C ASP A 18 -18.80 -14.18 -6.14
N ILE A 19 -19.05 -15.20 -5.33
CA ILE A 19 -18.65 -15.24 -3.93
C ILE A 19 -17.12 -14.96 -3.76
N ASN A 20 -16.31 -15.42 -4.69
CA ASN A 20 -14.87 -15.18 -4.67
C ASN A 20 -14.51 -13.69 -4.82
N THR A 21 -15.20 -13.00 -5.71
CA THR A 21 -15.05 -11.55 -5.90
C THR A 21 -15.46 -10.80 -4.63
N LEU A 22 -16.58 -11.19 -4.01
CA LEU A 22 -17.02 -10.60 -2.75
C LEU A 22 -15.98 -10.80 -1.64
N LEU A 23 -15.43 -12.02 -1.50
CA LEU A 23 -14.40 -12.33 -0.51
C LEU A 23 -13.13 -11.49 -0.72
N GLN A 24 -12.75 -11.26 -1.98
CA GLN A 24 -11.59 -10.38 -2.29
C GLN A 24 -11.84 -8.93 -1.86
N TYR A 25 -13.03 -8.37 -2.11
CA TYR A 25 -13.36 -7.01 -1.65
C TYR A 25 -13.37 -6.91 -0.11
N VAL A 26 -13.90 -7.92 0.58
CA VAL A 26 -13.84 -7.97 2.05
C VAL A 26 -12.39 -8.07 2.52
N ALA A 27 -11.57 -8.88 1.87
CA ALA A 27 -10.15 -9.05 2.20
C ALA A 27 -9.33 -7.77 1.96
N ILE A 28 -9.58 -7.05 0.85
CA ILE A 28 -8.98 -5.73 0.59
C ILE A 28 -9.38 -4.75 1.69
N PHE A 29 -10.65 -4.71 2.07
CA PHE A 29 -11.12 -3.84 3.16
C PHE A 29 -10.42 -4.17 4.49
N ILE A 30 -10.26 -5.45 4.83
CA ILE A 30 -9.49 -5.91 6.00
C ILE A 30 -8.04 -5.42 5.90
N ALA A 31 -7.41 -5.54 4.75
CA ALA A 31 -6.04 -5.05 4.55
C ALA A 31 -5.93 -3.54 4.75
N ILE A 32 -6.87 -2.76 4.21
CA ILE A 32 -6.91 -1.29 4.35
C ILE A 32 -7.02 -0.89 5.82
N ILE A 33 -7.93 -1.49 6.58
CA ILE A 33 -8.15 -1.13 8.00
C ILE A 33 -6.98 -1.53 8.91
N ILE A 34 -6.08 -2.39 8.46
CA ILE A 34 -4.87 -2.77 9.20
C ILE A 34 -3.68 -1.92 8.74
N VAL A 35 -3.44 -1.82 7.43
CA VAL A 35 -2.21 -1.27 6.89
C VAL A 35 -2.18 0.26 6.95
N MET A 36 -3.27 0.93 6.58
CA MET A 36 -3.29 2.40 6.56
C MET A 36 -3.17 3.01 7.96
N PRO A 37 -3.91 2.57 9.00
CA PRO A 37 -3.72 3.08 10.35
C PRO A 37 -2.33 2.81 10.91
N ALA A 38 -1.71 1.68 10.59
CA ALA A 38 -0.35 1.37 11.03
C ALA A 38 0.68 2.34 10.40
N HIS A 39 0.54 2.64 9.12
CA HIS A 39 1.35 3.62 8.40
C HIS A 39 1.21 5.03 9.01
N GLU A 40 -0.03 5.52 9.16
CA GLU A 40 -0.30 6.83 9.74
C GLU A 40 0.12 6.93 11.22
N PHE A 41 -0.13 5.87 11.99
CA PHE A 41 0.33 5.82 13.39
C PHE A 41 1.86 5.89 13.49
N ALA A 42 2.60 5.29 12.56
CA ALA A 42 4.06 5.38 12.55
C ALA A 42 4.53 6.84 12.36
N HIS A 43 3.90 7.62 11.49
CA HIS A 43 4.16 9.07 11.38
C HIS A 43 3.86 9.79 12.69
N ALA A 44 2.69 9.54 13.28
CA ALA A 44 2.30 10.13 14.56
C ALA A 44 3.30 9.78 15.67
N PHE A 45 3.71 8.50 15.74
CA PHE A 45 4.67 8.02 16.73
C PHE A 45 6.03 8.70 16.59
N ALA A 46 6.57 8.79 15.36
CA ALA A 46 7.84 9.43 15.09
C ALA A 46 7.79 10.95 15.40
N ALA A 47 6.68 11.63 15.07
CA ALA A 47 6.47 13.04 15.38
C ALA A 47 6.49 13.28 16.90
N VAL A 48 5.71 12.51 17.66
CA VAL A 48 5.66 12.60 19.12
C VAL A 48 7.02 12.32 19.75
N LYS A 49 7.73 11.29 19.30
CA LYS A 49 9.09 10.98 19.78
C LYS A 49 10.08 12.09 19.46
N SER A 50 9.86 12.85 18.40
CA SER A 50 10.68 14.00 17.99
C SER A 50 10.31 15.29 18.74
N GLY A 51 9.22 15.30 19.54
CA GLY A 51 8.79 16.43 20.38
C GLY A 51 7.51 17.13 19.93
N ASP A 52 6.87 16.67 18.84
CA ASP A 52 5.62 17.26 18.35
C ASP A 52 4.40 16.49 18.88
N ASP A 53 3.69 17.06 19.83
CA ASP A 53 2.46 16.48 20.38
C ASP A 53 1.19 16.82 19.54
N THR A 54 1.33 17.49 18.39
CA THR A 54 0.20 17.79 17.49
C THR A 54 -0.63 16.55 17.13
N PRO A 55 -0.02 15.38 16.82
CA PRO A 55 -0.79 14.16 16.55
C PRO A 55 -1.64 13.68 17.72
N LYS A 56 -1.16 13.83 18.98
CA LYS A 56 -1.95 13.50 20.18
C LYS A 56 -3.11 14.45 20.34
N MET A 57 -2.85 15.76 20.23
CA MET A 57 -3.86 16.81 20.40
C MET A 57 -4.97 16.71 19.34
N SER A 58 -4.66 16.21 18.15
CA SER A 58 -5.61 16.01 17.06
C SER A 58 -6.31 14.65 17.07
N GLY A 59 -6.06 13.79 18.09
CA GLY A 59 -6.63 12.44 18.19
C GLY A 59 -6.11 11.45 17.13
N ARG A 60 -4.90 11.72 16.57
CA ARG A 60 -4.29 10.89 15.52
C ARG A 60 -3.20 9.95 16.02
N TYR A 61 -2.84 10.03 17.30
CA TYR A 61 -1.90 9.12 17.96
C TYR A 61 -2.61 7.83 18.38
N THR A 62 -3.12 7.07 17.42
CA THR A 62 -3.93 5.87 17.65
C THR A 62 -3.86 4.92 16.45
N LEU A 63 -4.05 3.62 16.70
CA LEU A 63 -4.25 2.61 15.65
C LEU A 63 -5.74 2.45 15.25
N ASN A 64 -6.64 3.25 15.85
CA ASN A 64 -8.05 3.21 15.47
C ASN A 64 -8.22 3.64 14.01
N PRO A 65 -8.70 2.74 13.11
CA PRO A 65 -8.83 3.04 11.69
C PRO A 65 -9.75 4.23 11.41
N PHE A 66 -10.80 4.42 12.20
CA PHE A 66 -11.76 5.52 12.02
C PHE A 66 -11.14 6.91 12.23
N ALA A 67 -10.03 6.99 12.98
CA ALA A 67 -9.29 8.25 13.12
C ALA A 67 -8.58 8.65 11.81
N HIS A 68 -8.23 7.70 10.96
CA HIS A 68 -7.41 7.91 9.75
C HIS A 68 -8.22 7.79 8.46
N PHE A 69 -9.49 7.39 8.52
CA PHE A 69 -10.31 7.14 7.35
C PHE A 69 -10.79 8.44 6.69
N ASP A 70 -10.54 8.52 5.40
CA ASP A 70 -11.27 9.37 4.46
C ASP A 70 -12.20 8.45 3.66
N VAL A 71 -13.50 8.70 3.72
CA VAL A 71 -14.50 7.81 3.08
C VAL A 71 -14.28 7.72 1.57
N VAL A 72 -14.00 8.86 0.93
CA VAL A 72 -13.77 8.91 -0.52
C VAL A 72 -12.46 8.20 -0.87
N GLY A 73 -11.39 8.45 -0.10
CA GLY A 73 -10.08 7.82 -0.29
C GLY A 73 -10.16 6.29 -0.17
N ILE A 74 -10.94 5.75 0.77
CA ILE A 74 -11.13 4.30 0.94
C ILE A 74 -11.91 3.71 -0.23
N LEU A 75 -13.02 4.34 -0.63
CA LEU A 75 -13.82 3.86 -1.76
C LEU A 75 -12.97 3.86 -3.05
N MET A 76 -12.18 4.90 -3.27
CA MET A 76 -11.25 4.95 -4.40
C MET A 76 -10.21 3.84 -4.32
N LEU A 77 -9.65 3.55 -3.14
CA LEU A 77 -8.68 2.47 -2.96
C LEU A 77 -9.31 1.09 -3.22
N MET A 78 -10.55 0.88 -2.83
CA MET A 78 -11.26 -0.40 -3.04
C MET A 78 -11.62 -0.64 -4.52
N PHE A 79 -12.05 0.40 -5.24
CA PHE A 79 -12.60 0.23 -6.59
C PHE A 79 -11.65 0.67 -7.71
N ALA A 80 -10.87 1.72 -7.48
CA ALA A 80 -9.91 2.25 -8.45
C ALA A 80 -8.45 1.84 -8.15
N HIS A 81 -8.22 1.03 -7.10
CA HIS A 81 -6.90 0.60 -6.63
C HIS A 81 -5.94 1.77 -6.29
N PHE A 82 -6.50 2.95 -6.15
CA PHE A 82 -5.82 4.18 -5.72
C PHE A 82 -6.71 4.92 -4.72
N GLY A 83 -6.12 5.37 -3.61
CA GLY A 83 -6.85 6.10 -2.59
C GLY A 83 -5.90 6.76 -1.60
N TRP A 84 -6.47 7.41 -0.60
CA TRP A 84 -5.72 8.12 0.43
C TRP A 84 -6.36 7.96 1.81
N ALA A 85 -5.52 8.10 2.83
CA ALA A 85 -5.96 8.26 4.21
C ALA A 85 -6.06 9.75 4.56
N LYS A 86 -6.72 10.03 5.65
CA LYS A 86 -6.71 11.35 6.28
C LYS A 86 -5.36 11.53 6.98
N PRO A 87 -4.49 12.43 6.50
CA PRO A 87 -3.11 12.50 6.97
C PRO A 87 -3.00 12.93 8.43
N VAL A 88 -1.94 12.50 9.10
CA VAL A 88 -1.59 12.95 10.45
C VAL A 88 -1.06 14.39 10.39
N PRO A 89 -1.65 15.34 11.12
CA PRO A 89 -1.11 16.69 11.19
C PRO A 89 0.20 16.70 11.99
N ILE A 90 1.21 17.37 11.43
CA ILE A 90 2.55 17.48 12.01
C ILE A 90 2.97 18.94 11.99
N ASN A 91 3.54 19.41 13.11
CA ASN A 91 4.13 20.74 13.19
C ASN A 91 5.66 20.63 13.34
N PRO A 92 6.44 20.83 12.26
CA PRO A 92 7.89 20.71 12.33
C PRO A 92 8.58 21.67 13.30
N TYR A 93 7.95 22.77 13.66
CA TYR A 93 8.49 23.75 14.62
C TYR A 93 8.48 23.25 16.07
N ASN A 94 7.70 22.20 16.37
CA ASN A 94 7.69 21.56 17.69
C ASN A 94 8.82 20.52 17.85
N PHE A 95 9.52 20.16 16.77
CA PHE A 95 10.59 19.16 16.86
C PHE A 95 11.79 19.70 17.64
N ARG A 96 12.36 18.88 18.51
CA ARG A 96 13.62 19.20 19.23
C ARG A 96 14.78 19.45 18.28
N ASP A 97 14.87 18.69 17.19
CA ASP A 97 15.75 18.89 16.05
C ASP A 97 14.85 18.81 14.79
N ILE A 98 14.62 19.96 14.17
CA ILE A 98 13.71 20.07 13.04
C ILE A 98 14.09 19.13 11.91
N LYS A 99 15.39 19.03 11.58
CA LYS A 99 15.85 18.21 10.46
C LYS A 99 15.70 16.73 10.74
N LYS A 100 16.13 16.27 11.92
CA LYS A 100 16.03 14.85 12.32
C LYS A 100 14.58 14.46 12.53
N GLY A 101 13.79 15.29 13.23
CA GLY A 101 12.38 15.04 13.47
C GLY A 101 11.59 14.93 12.17
N TYR A 102 11.80 15.86 11.25
CA TYR A 102 11.13 15.83 9.94
C TYR A 102 11.53 14.61 9.10
N PHE A 103 12.83 14.25 9.10
CA PHE A 103 13.31 13.03 8.42
C PHE A 103 12.67 11.76 8.98
N TRP A 104 12.80 11.53 10.30
CA TRP A 104 12.26 10.31 10.91
C TRP A 104 10.75 10.21 10.79
N THR A 105 10.06 11.33 10.92
CA THR A 105 8.61 11.36 10.71
C THR A 105 8.26 11.02 9.26
N SER A 106 9.00 11.52 8.29
CA SER A 106 8.74 11.25 6.87
C SER A 106 8.99 9.78 6.48
N VAL A 107 10.00 9.13 7.03
CA VAL A 107 10.32 7.73 6.69
C VAL A 107 9.56 6.70 7.52
N ALA A 108 8.95 7.09 8.63
CA ALA A 108 8.33 6.17 9.59
C ALA A 108 7.24 5.30 8.94
N GLY A 109 6.36 5.90 8.12
CA GLY A 109 5.30 5.18 7.43
C GLY A 109 5.84 4.14 6.47
N VAL A 110 6.77 4.53 5.61
CA VAL A 110 7.37 3.60 4.62
C VAL A 110 8.18 2.49 5.29
N LEU A 111 8.90 2.79 6.39
CA LEU A 111 9.61 1.76 7.16
C LEU A 111 8.65 0.78 7.84
N THR A 112 7.51 1.26 8.31
CA THR A 112 6.46 0.39 8.87
C THR A 112 5.88 -0.53 7.80
N ASN A 113 5.63 -0.01 6.60
CA ASN A 113 5.12 -0.83 5.51
C ASN A 113 6.08 -1.96 5.13
N ILE A 114 7.38 -1.68 4.94
CA ILE A 114 8.33 -2.75 4.58
C ILE A 114 8.51 -3.76 5.71
N ALA A 115 8.49 -3.32 6.98
CA ALA A 115 8.55 -4.20 8.14
C ALA A 115 7.30 -5.10 8.24
N MET A 116 6.10 -4.54 8.03
CA MET A 116 4.86 -5.31 7.99
C MET A 116 4.84 -6.33 6.84
N ALA A 117 5.28 -5.93 5.64
CA ALA A 117 5.40 -6.87 4.51
C ALA A 117 6.34 -8.02 4.84
N PHE A 118 7.50 -7.73 5.45
CA PHE A 118 8.46 -8.75 5.88
C PHE A 118 7.87 -9.72 6.91
N LEU A 119 7.10 -9.22 7.88
CA LEU A 119 6.49 -10.05 8.93
C LEU A 119 5.26 -10.84 8.45
N VAL A 120 4.48 -10.30 7.51
CA VAL A 120 3.25 -10.94 7.02
C VAL A 120 3.54 -12.04 6.00
N TYR A 121 4.60 -11.91 5.21
CA TYR A 121 4.90 -12.89 4.17
C TYR A 121 5.06 -14.33 4.68
N PRO A 122 5.82 -14.62 5.76
CA PRO A 122 5.90 -15.98 6.29
C PRO A 122 4.55 -16.51 6.77
N LEU A 123 3.67 -15.65 7.32
CA LEU A 123 2.32 -16.05 7.70
C LEU A 123 1.50 -16.47 6.47
N LEU A 124 1.66 -15.78 5.35
CA LEU A 124 1.02 -16.14 4.08
C LEU A 124 1.52 -17.49 3.57
N VAL A 125 2.83 -17.74 3.63
CA VAL A 125 3.41 -19.03 3.20
C VAL A 125 2.92 -20.17 4.09
N LEU A 126 2.98 -20.01 5.41
CA LEU A 126 2.48 -21.00 6.38
C LEU A 126 0.98 -21.27 6.17
N TYR A 127 0.20 -20.21 5.99
CA TYR A 127 -1.22 -20.34 5.71
C TYR A 127 -1.47 -21.13 4.42
N THR A 128 -0.72 -20.85 3.38
CA THR A 128 -0.84 -21.56 2.09
C THR A 128 -0.42 -23.02 2.22
N HIS A 129 0.64 -23.29 2.98
CA HIS A 129 1.13 -24.65 3.20
C HIS A 129 0.08 -25.51 3.93
N PHE A 130 -0.49 -25.03 5.04
CA PHE A 130 -1.40 -25.82 5.89
C PHE A 130 -2.85 -25.75 5.43
N LEU A 131 -3.32 -24.65 4.91
CA LEU A 131 -4.74 -24.40 4.60
C LEU A 131 -5.02 -24.15 3.12
N GLY A 132 -3.98 -23.99 2.28
CA GLY A 132 -4.15 -23.64 0.86
C GLY A 132 -4.93 -24.70 0.09
N GLY A 133 -4.63 -25.97 0.27
CA GLY A 133 -5.37 -27.07 -0.35
C GLY A 133 -6.85 -27.05 -0.01
N PHE A 134 -7.19 -26.78 1.25
CA PHE A 134 -8.58 -26.68 1.71
C PHE A 134 -9.23 -25.37 1.20
N ALA A 135 -8.55 -24.23 1.30
CA ALA A 135 -9.08 -22.92 0.87
C ALA A 135 -9.47 -22.88 -0.63
N PHE A 136 -8.73 -23.63 -1.47
CA PHE A 136 -8.96 -23.69 -2.92
C PHE A 136 -9.57 -25.03 -3.39
N SER A 137 -10.05 -25.85 -2.45
CA SER A 137 -10.78 -27.08 -2.79
C SER A 137 -12.12 -26.76 -3.47
N ALA A 138 -12.64 -27.75 -4.21
CA ALA A 138 -14.01 -27.71 -4.76
C ALA A 138 -15.07 -28.19 -3.76
N GLU A 139 -14.68 -28.47 -2.52
CA GLU A 139 -15.56 -28.98 -1.46
C GLU A 139 -16.60 -27.91 -1.08
N GLN A 140 -17.85 -28.35 -0.93
CA GLN A 140 -18.97 -27.47 -0.50
C GLN A 140 -19.06 -27.44 1.02
N SER A 141 -18.00 -26.95 1.68
CA SER A 141 -17.96 -26.76 3.13
C SER A 141 -18.13 -25.29 3.48
N PHE A 142 -18.87 -25.02 4.56
CA PHE A 142 -19.01 -23.66 5.12
C PHE A 142 -17.67 -23.01 5.47
N PHE A 143 -16.65 -23.81 5.80
CA PHE A 143 -15.34 -23.29 6.19
C PHE A 143 -14.45 -22.91 5.01
N VAL A 144 -14.71 -23.38 3.78
CA VAL A 144 -13.90 -23.06 2.59
C VAL A 144 -13.90 -21.56 2.29
N PRO A 145 -15.03 -20.84 2.26
CA PRO A 145 -15.03 -19.37 2.07
C PRO A 145 -14.25 -18.63 3.15
N ILE A 146 -14.30 -19.10 4.41
CA ILE A 146 -13.56 -18.48 5.54
C ILE A 146 -12.05 -18.67 5.34
N ALA A 147 -11.62 -19.87 4.99
CA ALA A 147 -10.21 -20.15 4.69
C ALA A 147 -9.74 -19.33 3.47
N ARG A 148 -10.57 -19.21 2.45
CA ARG A 148 -10.25 -18.39 1.28
C ARG A 148 -10.14 -16.91 1.61
N LEU A 149 -11.01 -16.39 2.48
CA LEU A 149 -10.94 -15.03 2.99
C LEU A 149 -9.63 -14.77 3.75
N GLY A 150 -9.20 -15.70 4.62
CA GLY A 150 -7.94 -15.61 5.35
C GLY A 150 -6.72 -15.52 4.41
N TYR A 151 -6.70 -16.36 3.37
CA TYR A 151 -5.66 -16.30 2.35
C TYR A 151 -5.61 -14.94 1.66
N TRP A 152 -6.76 -14.46 1.16
CA TRP A 152 -6.83 -13.17 0.47
C TRP A 152 -6.50 -11.99 1.39
N ALA A 153 -6.88 -12.05 2.66
CA ALA A 153 -6.53 -11.00 3.62
C ALA A 153 -5.01 -10.90 3.82
N LEU A 154 -4.32 -12.01 4.09
CA LEU A 154 -2.85 -12.02 4.21
C LEU A 154 -2.17 -11.58 2.90
N TYR A 155 -2.66 -12.05 1.77
CA TYR A 155 -2.17 -11.66 0.45
C TYR A 155 -2.28 -10.14 0.22
N PHE A 156 -3.44 -9.54 0.49
CA PHE A 156 -3.64 -8.12 0.30
C PHE A 156 -2.91 -7.27 1.35
N ILE A 157 -2.77 -7.74 2.60
CA ILE A 157 -1.93 -7.05 3.59
C ILE A 157 -0.47 -7.01 3.09
N PHE A 158 0.07 -8.11 2.58
CA PHE A 158 1.42 -8.14 2.03
C PHE A 158 1.57 -7.18 0.83
N THR A 159 0.71 -7.34 -0.17
CA THR A 159 0.83 -6.57 -1.43
C THR A 159 0.56 -5.08 -1.22
N LEU A 160 -0.42 -4.71 -0.38
CA LEU A 160 -0.71 -3.31 -0.06
C LEU A 160 0.48 -2.64 0.64
N ASN A 161 1.13 -3.34 1.57
CA ASN A 161 2.33 -2.83 2.22
C ASN A 161 3.47 -2.58 1.24
N ILE A 162 3.75 -3.50 0.32
CA ILE A 162 4.77 -3.31 -0.73
C ILE A 162 4.40 -2.12 -1.63
N ASN A 163 3.15 -2.04 -2.07
CA ASN A 163 2.69 -0.94 -2.92
C ASN A 163 2.79 0.42 -2.22
N LEU A 164 2.35 0.53 -0.97
CA LEU A 164 2.45 1.77 -0.20
C LEU A 164 3.90 2.15 0.08
N PHE A 165 4.78 1.19 0.35
CA PHE A 165 6.22 1.44 0.48
C PHE A 165 6.78 2.08 -0.79
N VAL A 166 6.55 1.48 -1.96
CA VAL A 166 7.08 1.99 -3.24
C VAL A 166 6.45 3.32 -3.61
N PHE A 167 5.11 3.41 -3.50
CA PHE A 167 4.35 4.61 -3.86
C PHE A 167 4.78 5.83 -3.02
N ASN A 168 4.86 5.67 -1.70
CA ASN A 168 5.22 6.77 -0.81
C ASN A 168 6.71 7.17 -0.89
N LEU A 169 7.58 6.37 -1.53
CA LEU A 169 8.96 6.77 -1.82
C LEU A 169 9.08 7.67 -3.06
N ILE A 170 8.04 7.82 -3.88
CA ILE A 170 8.05 8.73 -5.03
C ILE A 170 8.25 10.17 -4.53
N PRO A 171 9.25 10.92 -5.04
CA PRO A 171 9.61 12.24 -4.53
C PRO A 171 8.68 13.35 -5.07
N VAL A 172 7.38 13.17 -4.92
CA VAL A 172 6.33 14.09 -5.38
C VAL A 172 5.44 14.48 -4.21
N TYR A 173 5.19 15.80 -4.01
CA TYR A 173 4.23 16.24 -3.00
C TYR A 173 2.81 15.74 -3.33
N PRO A 174 2.02 15.23 -2.36
CA PRO A 174 2.25 15.27 -0.89
C PRO A 174 2.86 13.98 -0.29
N LEU A 175 3.47 13.10 -1.08
CA LEU A 175 4.00 11.82 -0.64
C LEU A 175 5.20 11.96 0.31
N ASP A 176 5.48 10.92 1.10
CA ASP A 176 6.57 10.91 2.09
C ASP A 176 7.94 11.09 1.46
N GLY A 177 8.16 10.51 0.28
CA GLY A 177 9.39 10.66 -0.50
C GLY A 177 9.71 12.12 -0.84
N PHE A 178 8.70 12.95 -1.06
CA PHE A 178 8.93 14.39 -1.23
C PHE A 178 9.42 15.05 0.06
N ARG A 179 8.85 14.70 1.22
CA ARG A 179 9.29 15.22 2.52
C ARG A 179 10.72 14.81 2.82
N VAL A 180 11.12 13.58 2.47
CA VAL A 180 12.52 13.14 2.57
C VAL A 180 13.41 13.97 1.65
N LEU A 181 13.01 14.17 0.39
CA LEU A 181 13.73 15.04 -0.54
C LEU A 181 13.89 16.46 0.02
N GLU A 182 12.87 17.01 0.66
CA GLU A 182 12.89 18.36 1.25
C GLU A 182 13.93 18.50 2.37
N VAL A 183 14.16 17.46 3.17
CA VAL A 183 15.19 17.45 4.22
C VAL A 183 16.59 17.63 3.65
N PHE A 184 16.88 17.05 2.48
CA PHE A 184 18.22 17.04 1.90
C PHE A 184 18.42 18.13 0.84
N ASN A 185 17.36 18.60 0.19
CA ASN A 185 17.46 19.57 -0.90
C ASN A 185 17.47 21.02 -0.40
N LYS A 186 18.67 21.54 -0.09
CA LYS A 186 18.82 22.92 0.35
C LYS A 186 18.60 23.97 -0.76
N LYS A 187 18.86 23.61 -2.03
CA LYS A 187 18.86 24.57 -3.15
C LYS A 187 17.47 24.90 -3.69
N ARG A 188 16.46 24.08 -3.42
CA ARG A 188 15.06 24.26 -3.87
C ARG A 188 14.95 24.76 -5.33
N GLY A 189 15.74 24.14 -6.24
CA GLY A 189 15.82 24.52 -7.65
C GLY A 189 14.51 24.27 -8.41
N LYS A 190 14.49 24.58 -9.73
CA LYS A 190 13.30 24.48 -10.59
C LYS A 190 12.62 23.09 -10.55
N VAL A 191 13.40 22.00 -10.54
CA VAL A 191 12.87 20.64 -10.45
C VAL A 191 12.16 20.41 -9.12
N PHE A 192 12.75 20.84 -8.00
CA PHE A 192 12.11 20.74 -6.69
C PHE A 192 10.79 21.51 -6.64
N GLN A 193 10.77 22.74 -7.16
CA GLN A 193 9.55 23.55 -7.22
C GLN A 193 8.48 22.87 -8.07
N PHE A 194 8.86 22.30 -9.23
CA PHE A 194 7.94 21.55 -10.09
C PHE A 194 7.35 20.33 -9.36
N LEU A 195 8.17 19.50 -8.68
CA LEU A 195 7.71 18.33 -7.93
C LEU A 195 6.78 18.73 -6.78
N ARG A 196 7.01 19.88 -6.14
CA ARG A 196 6.18 20.41 -5.08
C ARG A 196 4.83 20.94 -5.60
N ASP A 197 4.86 21.77 -6.64
CA ASP A 197 3.71 22.59 -7.03
C ASP A 197 2.86 21.93 -8.12
N LYS A 198 3.45 21.07 -8.97
CA LYS A 198 2.78 20.47 -10.13
C LYS A 198 2.98 18.96 -10.25
N GLY A 199 3.93 18.38 -9.51
CA GLY A 199 4.25 16.95 -9.61
C GLY A 199 3.04 16.05 -9.32
N TYR A 200 2.17 16.45 -8.39
CA TYR A 200 0.95 15.71 -8.08
C TYR A 200 -0.02 15.61 -9.27
N ILE A 201 -0.07 16.63 -10.16
CA ILE A 201 -0.92 16.59 -11.36
C ILE A 201 -0.41 15.52 -12.32
N VAL A 202 0.93 15.48 -12.54
CA VAL A 202 1.55 14.47 -13.40
C VAL A 202 1.30 13.08 -12.83
N LEU A 203 1.51 12.91 -11.52
CA LEU A 203 1.26 11.64 -10.84
C LEU A 203 -0.21 11.21 -10.96
N LEU A 204 -1.15 12.13 -10.76
CA LEU A 204 -2.58 11.87 -10.90
C LEU A 204 -2.93 11.41 -12.33
N VAL A 205 -2.42 12.10 -13.35
CA VAL A 205 -2.63 11.71 -14.75
C VAL A 205 -2.10 10.31 -15.02
N LEU A 206 -0.89 9.98 -14.53
CA LEU A 206 -0.30 8.67 -14.69
C LEU A 206 -1.12 7.57 -13.99
N ILE A 207 -1.63 7.85 -12.79
CA ILE A 207 -2.52 6.93 -12.05
C ILE A 207 -3.84 6.70 -12.81
N VAL A 208 -4.43 7.78 -13.34
CA VAL A 208 -5.68 7.66 -14.14
C VAL A 208 -5.44 6.82 -15.39
N ILE A 209 -4.32 7.00 -16.10
CA ILE A 209 -3.97 6.17 -17.26
C ILE A 209 -3.84 4.70 -16.85
N SER A 210 -3.17 4.42 -15.72
CA SER A 210 -3.03 3.06 -15.21
C SER A 210 -4.38 2.43 -14.85
N ALA A 211 -5.26 3.16 -14.16
CA ALA A 211 -6.60 2.71 -13.82
C ALA A 211 -7.48 2.46 -15.06
N LEU A 212 -7.35 3.31 -16.09
CA LEU A 212 -8.03 3.10 -17.37
C LEU A 212 -7.48 1.87 -18.10
N ASN A 213 -6.16 1.63 -18.06
CA ASN A 213 -5.56 0.43 -18.63
C ASN A 213 -6.07 -0.84 -17.91
N ASP A 214 -6.17 -0.83 -16.58
CA ASP A 214 -6.70 -1.96 -15.81
C ASP A 214 -8.17 -2.24 -16.14
N SER A 215 -8.97 -1.20 -16.40
CA SER A 215 -10.40 -1.34 -16.70
C SER A 215 -10.69 -1.65 -18.17
N PHE A 216 -9.97 -1.05 -19.08
CA PHE A 216 -10.29 -1.02 -20.51
C PHE A 216 -9.13 -1.45 -21.44
N GLY A 217 -7.95 -1.82 -20.88
CA GLY A 217 -6.76 -2.15 -21.69
C GLY A 217 -6.93 -3.35 -22.62
N GLU A 218 -7.93 -4.21 -22.37
CA GLU A 218 -8.28 -5.30 -23.29
C GLU A 218 -9.04 -4.79 -24.54
N VAL A 219 -9.78 -3.68 -24.39
CA VAL A 219 -10.54 -3.04 -25.49
C VAL A 219 -9.66 -2.04 -26.23
N PHE A 220 -8.88 -1.24 -25.47
CA PHE A 220 -8.00 -0.21 -26.02
C PHE A 220 -6.53 -0.59 -25.78
N THR A 221 -5.96 -1.39 -26.67
CA THR A 221 -4.57 -1.89 -26.58
C THR A 221 -3.53 -0.78 -26.46
N LEU A 222 -3.80 0.43 -26.95
CA LEU A 222 -2.94 1.59 -26.82
C LEU A 222 -2.66 1.95 -25.34
N LEU A 223 -3.64 1.75 -24.44
CA LEU A 223 -3.48 2.03 -23.00
C LEU A 223 -2.34 1.22 -22.39
N LYS A 224 -2.11 -0.01 -22.84
CA LYS A 224 -1.02 -0.88 -22.34
C LYS A 224 0.37 -0.30 -22.64
N TYR A 225 0.51 0.43 -23.73
CA TYR A 225 1.80 1.02 -24.15
C TYR A 225 2.09 2.35 -23.47
N ILE A 226 1.06 3.08 -23.06
CA ILE A 226 1.20 4.39 -22.38
C ILE A 226 1.13 4.31 -20.85
N ASP A 227 0.83 3.12 -20.29
CA ASP A 227 0.77 2.90 -18.83
C ASP A 227 2.19 2.77 -18.21
N VAL A 228 2.94 3.85 -18.29
CA VAL A 228 4.30 3.93 -17.73
C VAL A 228 4.28 3.75 -16.22
N PHE A 229 3.23 4.23 -15.53
CA PHE A 229 3.12 4.14 -14.09
C PHE A 229 2.88 2.70 -13.62
N GLY A 230 1.91 2.00 -14.23
CA GLY A 230 1.65 0.59 -13.91
C GLY A 230 2.86 -0.29 -14.20
N TRP A 231 3.57 -0.03 -15.29
CA TRP A 231 4.82 -0.72 -15.61
C TRP A 231 5.92 -0.44 -14.57
N PHE A 232 6.14 0.84 -14.22
CA PHE A 232 7.09 1.25 -13.18
C PHE A 232 6.77 0.58 -11.84
N MET A 233 5.53 0.71 -11.37
CA MET A 233 5.08 0.09 -10.11
C MET A 233 5.28 -1.42 -10.14
N GLY A 234 4.92 -2.09 -11.24
CA GLY A 234 5.08 -3.54 -11.39
C GLY A 234 6.54 -4.00 -11.26
N ILE A 235 7.48 -3.29 -11.88
CA ILE A 235 8.91 -3.62 -11.79
C ILE A 235 9.44 -3.36 -10.38
N VAL A 236 9.17 -2.18 -9.82
CA VAL A 236 9.76 -1.79 -8.53
C VAL A 236 9.17 -2.61 -7.39
N THR A 237 7.85 -2.84 -7.37
CA THR A 237 7.22 -3.69 -6.34
C THR A 237 7.71 -5.13 -6.41
N THR A 238 7.91 -5.67 -7.63
CA THR A 238 8.51 -6.99 -7.82
C THR A 238 9.95 -7.01 -7.30
N GLY A 239 10.75 -5.99 -7.63
CA GLY A 239 12.13 -5.87 -7.15
C GLY A 239 12.24 -5.78 -5.63
N VAL A 240 11.33 -5.04 -4.98
CA VAL A 240 11.28 -4.90 -3.51
C VAL A 240 10.78 -6.17 -2.83
N SER A 241 9.75 -6.83 -3.39
CA SER A 241 9.20 -8.04 -2.80
C SER A 241 10.10 -9.26 -2.99
N PHE A 242 10.87 -9.33 -4.07
CA PHE A 242 11.72 -10.48 -4.41
C PHE A 242 12.69 -10.89 -3.29
N PRO A 243 13.49 -10.01 -2.68
CA PRO A 243 14.37 -10.40 -1.57
C PRO A 243 13.62 -10.89 -0.34
N ILE A 244 12.46 -10.30 -0.01
CA ILE A 244 11.60 -10.75 1.11
C ILE A 244 11.11 -12.17 0.84
N VAL A 245 10.57 -12.40 -0.35
CA VAL A 245 10.06 -13.69 -0.80
C VAL A 245 11.17 -14.75 -0.76
N LYS A 246 12.33 -14.45 -1.34
CA LYS A 246 13.45 -15.40 -1.39
C LYS A 246 13.99 -15.72 -0.01
N PHE A 247 14.14 -14.71 0.86
CA PHE A 247 14.60 -14.91 2.23
C PHE A 247 13.69 -15.87 3.00
N TRP A 248 12.38 -15.63 3.00
CA TRP A 248 11.45 -16.45 3.75
C TRP A 248 11.23 -17.84 3.16
N LEU A 249 11.22 -17.98 1.82
CA LEU A 249 11.18 -19.30 1.18
C LEU A 249 12.43 -20.12 1.48
N PHE A 250 13.60 -19.48 1.59
CA PHE A 250 14.81 -20.16 2.04
C PHE A 250 14.69 -20.61 3.50
N ILE A 251 14.30 -19.71 4.42
CA ILE A 251 14.15 -20.03 5.85
C ILE A 251 13.12 -21.13 6.07
N LEU A 252 11.93 -21.00 5.49
CA LEU A 252 10.84 -22.00 5.68
C LEU A 252 11.18 -23.32 5.00
N GLY A 253 11.90 -23.30 3.87
CA GLY A 253 12.40 -24.50 3.20
C GLY A 253 13.36 -25.34 4.06
N LEU A 254 14.10 -24.71 5.01
CA LEU A 254 14.91 -25.43 5.98
C LEU A 254 14.06 -26.30 6.96
N PHE A 255 12.79 -25.97 7.10
CA PHE A 255 11.82 -26.69 7.93
C PHE A 255 10.88 -27.60 7.10
N GLY A 256 11.12 -27.73 5.79
CA GLY A 256 10.30 -28.57 4.92
C GLY A 256 8.96 -27.94 4.51
N ILE A 257 8.86 -26.60 4.58
CA ILE A 257 7.66 -25.81 4.25
C ILE A 257 7.85 -25.06 2.93
#